data_649e7c2832d5140317626a3a262913a0
#
_entry.id   649e7c2832d5140317626a3a262913a0
#
_cell.length_a   1.000
_cell.length_b   1.000
_cell.length_c   1.000
_cell.angle_alpha   90.00
_cell.angle_beta   90.00
_cell.angle_gamma   90.00
#
_symmetry.space_group_name_H-M   'P 1'
#
loop_
_entity.id
_entity.type
_entity.pdbx_description
1 polymer ?
#
loop_
_entity_poly.entity_id
_entity_poly.type
_entity_poly.pdbx_seq_one_letter_code
_entity_poly.pdbx_strand_id
1 'polypeptide(L)'
;MTRIIPVLILIGGFCLLAAGCGDGRLKTRGQVIKDGKPLIPKGKNESVRVTFVPINEDKSPPKDYYHAIYNREDGTFWSAGKDKLGMPPGKYRVAVSFTINKEEQLDSRFDEGHSPYEFVIDANTKDLVINLDSPPG
;
A
#
# COMPACT_ATOMS: atom_id res chain seq x y z
N MET A 1 69.95 3.48 -26.40
CA MET A 1 69.33 3.82 -25.17
C MET A 1 67.89 4.24 -25.43
N THR A 2 66.95 3.33 -25.30
CA THR A 2 65.54 3.53 -25.64
C THR A 2 64.76 3.68 -24.33
N ARG A 3 64.28 4.90 -24.07
CA ARG A 3 63.44 5.18 -22.89
C ARG A 3 61.98 4.83 -23.23
N ILE A 4 61.46 3.82 -22.57
CA ILE A 4 60.04 3.45 -22.62
C ILE A 4 59.32 4.26 -21.53
N ILE A 5 58.39 5.11 -21.96
CA ILE A 5 57.52 5.86 -21.09
C ILE A 5 56.22 5.03 -20.90
N PRO A 6 55.85 4.63 -19.69
CA PRO A 6 54.57 3.98 -19.50
C PRO A 6 53.44 5.03 -19.52
N VAL A 7 52.56 4.88 -20.48
CA VAL A 7 51.30 5.65 -20.52
C VAL A 7 50.35 5.07 -19.46
N LEU A 8 50.12 5.84 -18.42
CA LEU A 8 49.17 5.54 -17.37
C LEU A 8 47.76 5.91 -17.87
N ILE A 9 47.03 4.89 -18.30
CA ILE A 9 45.62 5.06 -18.68
C ILE A 9 44.82 5.11 -17.39
N LEU A 10 44.38 6.31 -17.02
CA LEU A 10 43.46 6.55 -15.92
C LEU A 10 42.04 6.27 -16.44
N ILE A 11 41.54 5.07 -16.18
CA ILE A 11 40.15 4.72 -16.46
C ILE A 11 39.34 5.33 -15.33
N GLY A 12 38.83 6.55 -15.54
CA GLY A 12 37.84 7.18 -14.67
C GLY A 12 36.53 6.42 -14.78
N GLY A 13 36.26 5.61 -13.77
CA GLY A 13 34.95 4.97 -13.61
C GLY A 13 33.88 6.03 -13.32
N PHE A 14 33.14 6.38 -14.36
CA PHE A 14 31.95 7.23 -14.23
C PHE A 14 30.81 6.36 -13.65
N CYS A 15 30.71 6.28 -12.33
CA CYS A 15 29.52 5.76 -11.66
C CYS A 15 28.36 6.70 -11.98
N LEU A 16 27.60 6.37 -13.00
CA LEU A 16 26.26 6.89 -13.21
C LEU A 16 25.38 6.39 -12.05
N LEU A 17 25.30 7.19 -10.99
CA LEU A 17 24.22 7.09 -10.02
C LEU A 17 22.96 7.47 -10.80
N ALA A 18 22.28 6.48 -11.36
CA ALA A 18 20.91 6.63 -11.80
C ALA A 18 20.08 6.88 -10.53
N ALA A 19 19.99 8.15 -10.13
CA ALA A 19 18.97 8.60 -9.23
C ALA A 19 17.64 8.36 -9.95
N GLY A 20 16.99 7.23 -9.65
CA GLY A 20 15.66 6.96 -10.14
C GLY A 20 14.74 8.08 -9.64
N CYS A 21 14.38 9.01 -10.52
CA CYS A 21 13.33 10.00 -10.27
C CYS A 21 11.99 9.26 -10.27
N GLY A 22 11.72 8.49 -9.18
CA GLY A 22 10.37 8.09 -8.84
C GLY A 22 9.72 9.24 -8.08
N ASP A 23 8.41 9.45 -8.26
CA ASP A 23 7.62 10.44 -7.51
C ASP A 23 7.44 10.05 -6.04
N GLY A 24 8.10 8.99 -5.55
CA GLY A 24 8.03 8.47 -4.19
C GLY A 24 6.72 7.76 -3.85
N ARG A 25 5.84 7.53 -4.81
CA ARG A 25 4.58 6.83 -4.58
C ARG A 25 4.78 5.32 -4.47
N LEU A 26 4.03 4.70 -3.58
CA LEU A 26 4.15 3.30 -3.23
C LEU A 26 2.88 2.52 -3.60
N LYS A 27 3.08 1.33 -4.14
CA LYS A 27 2.01 0.36 -4.37
C LYS A 27 2.10 -0.74 -3.32
N THR A 28 1.50 -0.49 -2.18
CA THR A 28 1.48 -1.43 -1.06
C THR A 28 0.47 -2.53 -1.34
N ARG A 29 0.89 -3.76 -1.13
CA ARG A 29 0.05 -4.95 -1.30
C ARG A 29 -0.44 -5.47 0.03
N GLY A 30 -1.51 -6.25 0.00
CA GLY A 30 -2.02 -6.91 1.17
C GLY A 30 -3.13 -7.90 0.87
N GLN A 31 -3.65 -8.47 1.94
CA GLN A 31 -4.75 -9.42 1.91
C GLN A 31 -5.70 -9.17 3.08
N VAL A 32 -6.99 -9.30 2.84
CA VAL A 32 -8.01 -9.25 3.88
C VAL A 32 -8.42 -10.69 4.22
N ILE A 33 -8.38 -11.00 5.52
CA ILE A 33 -8.78 -12.32 6.06
C ILE A 33 -10.08 -12.17 6.85
N LYS A 34 -11.03 -13.04 6.58
CA LYS A 34 -12.27 -13.18 7.33
C LYS A 34 -12.62 -14.67 7.44
N ASP A 35 -13.03 -15.11 8.64
CA ASP A 35 -13.32 -16.52 8.94
C ASP A 35 -12.14 -17.46 8.58
N GLY A 36 -10.90 -16.99 8.88
CA GLY A 36 -9.66 -17.72 8.65
C GLY A 36 -9.25 -17.87 7.19
N LYS A 37 -9.91 -17.18 6.27
CA LYS A 37 -9.70 -17.30 4.81
C LYS A 37 -9.60 -15.92 4.16
N PRO A 38 -8.97 -15.81 2.98
CA PRO A 38 -9.08 -14.61 2.17
C PRO A 38 -10.55 -14.23 1.92
N LEU A 39 -10.87 -12.95 2.11
CA LEU A 39 -12.20 -12.43 1.86
C LEU A 39 -12.43 -12.29 0.35
N ILE A 40 -13.12 -13.26 -0.22
CA ILE A 40 -13.38 -13.31 -1.67
C ILE A 40 -14.87 -13.04 -1.92
N PRO A 41 -15.24 -11.91 -2.52
CA PRO A 41 -16.62 -11.67 -2.91
C PRO A 41 -17.05 -12.66 -4.00
N LYS A 42 -18.12 -13.38 -3.76
CA LYS A 42 -18.59 -14.48 -4.60
C LYS A 42 -19.65 -14.06 -5.62
N GLY A 43 -20.50 -13.12 -5.21
CA GLY A 43 -21.64 -12.68 -6.02
C GLY A 43 -21.36 -11.38 -6.80
N LYS A 44 -22.17 -11.12 -7.83
CA LYS A 44 -22.10 -9.85 -8.57
C LYS A 44 -22.44 -8.63 -7.70
N ASN A 45 -23.24 -8.85 -6.67
CA ASN A 45 -23.73 -7.82 -5.75
C ASN A 45 -22.84 -7.69 -4.50
N GLU A 46 -21.74 -8.43 -4.44
CA GLU A 46 -20.77 -8.38 -3.34
C GLU A 46 -19.58 -7.52 -3.73
N SER A 47 -19.13 -6.67 -2.81
CA SER A 47 -18.00 -5.78 -3.03
C SER A 47 -17.17 -5.63 -1.77
N VAL A 48 -15.87 -5.72 -1.92
CA VAL A 48 -14.90 -5.39 -0.86
C VAL A 48 -14.16 -4.12 -1.26
N ARG A 49 -14.06 -3.21 -0.32
CA ARG A 49 -13.30 -1.97 -0.47
C ARG A 49 -12.28 -1.86 0.65
N VAL A 50 -11.05 -1.57 0.29
CA VAL A 50 -9.97 -1.24 1.23
C VAL A 50 -9.57 0.21 0.99
N THR A 51 -9.58 1.01 2.05
CA THR A 51 -9.30 2.44 1.99
C THR A 51 -8.18 2.79 2.95
N PHE A 52 -7.16 3.46 2.45
CA PHE A 52 -6.06 4.00 3.24
C PHE A 52 -6.37 5.46 3.58
N VAL A 53 -6.53 5.74 4.86
CA VAL A 53 -6.83 7.07 5.39
C VAL A 53 -5.57 7.64 6.03
N PRO A 54 -4.97 8.71 5.48
CA PRO A 54 -3.78 9.29 6.06
C PRO A 54 -4.00 9.75 7.50
N ILE A 55 -3.04 9.49 8.37
CA ILE A 55 -3.01 10.00 9.73
C ILE A 55 -2.00 11.14 9.79
N ASN A 56 -2.47 12.36 9.87
CA ASN A 56 -1.62 13.53 9.95
C ASN A 56 -1.06 13.70 11.37
N GLU A 57 0.21 14.06 11.48
CA GLU A 57 0.88 14.29 12.78
C GLU A 57 0.21 15.37 13.62
N ASP A 58 -0.31 16.40 12.99
CA ASP A 58 -1.04 17.51 13.62
C ASP A 58 -2.50 17.17 13.96
N LYS A 59 -2.92 15.93 13.74
CA LYS A 59 -4.30 15.43 13.93
C LYS A 59 -5.36 16.15 13.09
N SER A 60 -4.95 16.91 12.08
CA SER A 60 -5.88 17.50 11.12
C SER A 60 -6.62 16.41 10.32
N PRO A 61 -7.85 16.67 9.86
CA PRO A 61 -8.57 15.75 9.00
C PRO A 61 -7.79 15.49 7.71
N PRO A 62 -7.75 14.24 7.21
CA PRO A 62 -7.10 13.93 5.96
C PRO A 62 -7.84 14.60 4.79
N LYS A 63 -7.09 15.12 3.84
CA LYS A 63 -7.64 15.73 2.63
C LYS A 63 -7.95 14.71 1.55
N ASP A 64 -7.20 13.61 1.54
CA ASP A 64 -7.27 12.59 0.52
C ASP A 64 -7.41 11.21 1.16
N TYR A 65 -8.22 10.36 0.54
CA TYR A 65 -8.31 8.93 0.82
C TYR A 65 -7.78 8.17 -0.39
N TYR A 66 -7.06 7.07 -0.13
CA TYR A 66 -6.49 6.25 -1.19
C TYR A 66 -7.17 4.89 -1.20
N HIS A 67 -7.88 4.61 -2.28
CA HIS A 67 -8.56 3.31 -2.44
C HIS A 67 -7.61 2.29 -3.04
N ALA A 68 -7.75 1.06 -2.57
CA ALA A 68 -7.04 -0.07 -3.16
C ALA A 68 -7.83 -0.67 -4.33
N ILE A 69 -7.10 -1.27 -5.25
CA ILE A 69 -7.68 -2.20 -6.22
C ILE A 69 -7.73 -3.57 -5.58
N TYR A 70 -8.91 -4.16 -5.51
CA TYR A 70 -9.16 -5.45 -4.89
C TYR A 70 -9.27 -6.54 -5.94
N ASN A 71 -8.47 -7.61 -5.78
CA ASN A 71 -8.56 -8.78 -6.62
C ASN A 71 -9.64 -9.73 -6.06
N ARG A 72 -10.72 -9.88 -6.79
CA ARG A 72 -11.88 -10.70 -6.39
C ARG A 72 -11.62 -12.20 -6.49
N GLU A 73 -10.54 -12.63 -7.15
CA GLU A 73 -10.22 -14.03 -7.32
C GLU A 73 -9.48 -14.62 -6.13
N ASP A 74 -8.62 -13.83 -5.48
CA ASP A 74 -7.74 -14.30 -4.41
C ASP A 74 -7.83 -13.50 -3.11
N GLY A 75 -8.61 -12.40 -3.07
CA GLY A 75 -8.76 -11.57 -1.88
C GLY A 75 -7.54 -10.70 -1.57
N THR A 76 -6.64 -10.53 -2.52
CA THR A 76 -5.52 -9.60 -2.40
C THR A 76 -5.90 -8.20 -2.88
N PHE A 77 -5.14 -7.21 -2.44
CA PHE A 77 -5.30 -5.84 -2.89
C PHE A 77 -3.95 -5.15 -3.08
N TRP A 78 -3.96 -4.04 -3.77
CA TRP A 78 -2.84 -3.11 -3.82
C TRP A 78 -3.33 -1.66 -3.83
N SER A 79 -2.59 -0.79 -3.14
CA SER A 79 -2.92 0.62 -3.07
C SER A 79 -2.65 1.30 -4.41
N ALA A 80 -3.72 1.71 -5.09
CA ALA A 80 -3.60 2.28 -6.42
C ALA A 80 -3.49 3.81 -6.40
N GLY A 81 -4.04 4.44 -5.37
CA GLY A 81 -4.20 5.89 -5.36
C GLY A 81 -5.21 6.39 -6.41
N LYS A 82 -5.31 7.69 -6.58
CA LYS A 82 -6.30 8.31 -7.48
C LYS A 82 -6.04 8.02 -8.97
N ASP A 83 -4.79 7.87 -9.33
CA ASP A 83 -4.31 7.75 -10.71
C ASP A 83 -3.61 6.40 -10.99
N LYS A 84 -3.77 5.44 -10.11
CA LYS A 84 -3.12 4.12 -10.17
C LYS A 84 -1.59 4.16 -10.04
N LEU A 85 -1.02 5.26 -9.63
CA LEU A 85 0.42 5.42 -9.42
C LEU A 85 0.87 5.04 -8.00
N GLY A 86 -0.07 4.75 -7.11
CA GLY A 86 0.20 4.45 -5.72
C GLY A 86 -0.11 5.62 -4.78
N MET A 87 0.39 5.56 -3.57
CA MET A 87 0.17 6.56 -2.53
C MET A 87 1.48 7.02 -1.91
N PRO A 88 1.55 8.23 -1.33
CA PRO A 88 2.73 8.71 -0.65
C PRO A 88 3.12 7.83 0.54
N PRO A 89 4.40 7.75 0.93
CA PRO A 89 4.78 7.15 2.21
C PRO A 89 4.18 7.95 3.37
N GLY A 90 3.88 7.27 4.47
CA GLY A 90 3.31 7.90 5.66
C GLY A 90 2.60 6.91 6.57
N LYS A 91 1.91 7.44 7.58
CA LYS A 91 1.08 6.65 8.48
C LYS A 91 -0.36 6.64 7.99
N TYR A 92 -0.96 5.46 7.95
CA TYR A 92 -2.32 5.25 7.46
C TYR A 92 -3.15 4.40 8.40
N ARG A 93 -4.41 4.78 8.54
CA ARG A 93 -5.46 3.87 9.02
C ARG A 93 -6.07 3.16 7.81
N VAL A 94 -6.22 1.84 7.91
CA VAL A 94 -6.77 1.03 6.81
C VAL A 94 -8.18 0.59 7.18
N ALA A 95 -9.14 1.09 6.45
CA ALA A 95 -10.54 0.73 6.59
C ALA A 95 -10.92 -0.37 5.61
N VAL A 96 -11.84 -1.23 6.03
CA VAL A 96 -12.39 -2.29 5.19
C VAL A 96 -13.91 -2.22 5.21
N SER A 97 -14.52 -2.28 4.02
CA SER A 97 -15.94 -2.40 3.82
C SER A 97 -16.23 -3.64 2.99
N PHE A 98 -17.20 -4.42 3.41
CA PHE A 98 -17.73 -5.55 2.65
C PHE A 98 -19.22 -5.40 2.52
N THR A 99 -19.70 -5.21 1.32
CA THR A 99 -21.13 -5.00 1.07
C THR A 99 -21.73 -6.14 0.26
N ILE A 100 -22.97 -6.49 0.59
CA ILE A 100 -23.84 -7.37 -0.18
C ILE A 100 -25.11 -6.59 -0.51
N ASN A 101 -25.46 -6.47 -1.77
CA ASN A 101 -26.61 -5.63 -2.22
C ASN A 101 -26.54 -4.19 -1.70
N LYS A 102 -25.33 -3.61 -1.60
CA LYS A 102 -25.04 -2.28 -1.03
C LYS A 102 -25.21 -2.16 0.48
N GLU A 103 -25.55 -3.22 1.17
CA GLU A 103 -25.64 -3.26 2.62
C GLU A 103 -24.31 -3.68 3.25
N GLU A 104 -23.81 -2.90 4.21
CA GLU A 104 -22.54 -3.18 4.91
C GLU A 104 -22.70 -4.44 5.79
N GLN A 105 -21.75 -5.36 5.65
CA GLN A 105 -21.69 -6.63 6.38
C GLN A 105 -20.72 -6.62 7.56
N LEU A 106 -19.83 -5.63 7.62
CA LEU A 106 -18.84 -5.52 8.68
C LEU A 106 -19.32 -4.54 9.76
N ASP A 107 -18.77 -4.73 10.95
CA ASP A 107 -18.97 -3.81 12.07
C ASP A 107 -18.33 -2.44 11.74
N SER A 108 -18.95 -1.36 12.25
CA SER A 108 -18.46 0.01 12.07
C SER A 108 -17.05 0.24 12.63
N ARG A 109 -16.56 -0.65 13.49
CA ARG A 109 -15.17 -0.61 13.98
C ARG A 109 -14.12 -0.77 12.88
N PHE A 110 -14.50 -1.16 11.68
CA PHE A 110 -13.61 -1.28 10.53
C PHE A 110 -13.73 -0.12 9.55
N ASP A 111 -14.57 0.86 9.84
CA ASP A 111 -14.77 2.03 9.00
C ASP A 111 -13.57 3.01 9.03
N GLU A 112 -13.65 4.04 8.22
CA GLU A 112 -12.58 5.01 8.04
C GLU A 112 -12.24 5.81 9.31
N GLY A 113 -13.21 5.98 10.22
CA GLY A 113 -13.04 6.72 11.47
C GLY A 113 -12.56 5.86 12.65
N HIS A 114 -12.81 4.57 12.63
CA HIS A 114 -12.67 3.70 13.81
C HIS A 114 -11.75 2.51 13.61
N SER A 115 -11.34 2.20 12.37
CA SER A 115 -10.53 1.02 12.10
C SER A 115 -9.27 0.97 12.96
N PRO A 116 -9.00 -0.18 13.63
CA PRO A 116 -7.83 -0.35 14.48
C PRO A 116 -6.55 -0.63 13.70
N TYR A 117 -6.64 -0.82 12.39
CA TYR A 117 -5.48 -1.13 11.55
C TYR A 117 -4.73 0.15 11.20
N GLU A 118 -3.60 0.37 11.85
CA GLU A 118 -2.71 1.49 11.55
C GLU A 118 -1.35 0.97 11.12
N PHE A 119 -0.84 1.48 10.00
CA PHE A 119 0.44 1.07 9.42
C PHE A 119 1.27 2.28 9.05
N VAL A 120 2.58 2.17 9.27
CA VAL A 120 3.57 3.05 8.65
C VAL A 120 3.98 2.42 7.33
N ILE A 121 3.71 3.12 6.24
CA ILE A 121 3.96 2.66 4.87
C ILE A 121 5.18 3.40 4.32
N ASP A 122 6.19 2.66 3.93
CA ASP A 122 7.41 3.14 3.30
C ASP A 122 7.89 2.17 2.21
N ALA A 123 9.04 2.45 1.60
CA ALA A 123 9.60 1.60 0.55
C ALA A 123 9.96 0.18 1.01
N ASN A 124 10.10 -0.04 2.33
CA ASN A 124 10.44 -1.33 2.92
C ASN A 124 9.21 -2.08 3.45
N THR A 125 8.02 -1.51 3.33
CA THR A 125 6.78 -2.14 3.80
C THR A 125 6.53 -3.43 3.02
N LYS A 126 6.36 -4.52 3.78
CA LYS A 126 5.98 -5.83 3.25
C LYS A 126 4.47 -5.90 3.06
N ASP A 127 4.00 -7.01 2.47
CA ASP A 127 2.58 -7.25 2.29
C ASP A 127 1.82 -7.16 3.62
N LEU A 128 0.72 -6.42 3.60
CA LEU A 128 -0.13 -6.22 4.76
C LEU A 128 -1.09 -7.39 4.91
N VAL A 129 -1.35 -7.77 6.16
CA VAL A 129 -2.42 -8.72 6.48
C VAL A 129 -3.44 -8.00 7.35
N ILE A 130 -4.67 -7.89 6.86
CA ILE A 130 -5.79 -7.32 7.58
C ILE A 130 -6.70 -8.46 8.00
N ASN A 131 -6.53 -8.93 9.22
CA ASN A 131 -7.29 -10.05 9.76
C ASN A 131 -8.49 -9.53 10.55
N LEU A 132 -9.67 -9.61 9.96
CA LEU A 132 -10.91 -9.14 10.56
C LEU A 132 -11.38 -9.99 11.74
N ASP A 133 -10.84 -11.22 11.88
CA ASP A 133 -11.18 -12.13 12.99
C ASP A 133 -10.40 -11.78 14.26
N SER A 134 -9.23 -11.17 14.11
CA SER A 134 -8.34 -10.78 15.22
C SER A 134 -7.79 -9.38 15.01
N PRO A 135 -8.65 -8.34 15.11
CA PRO A 135 -8.18 -6.97 14.96
C PRO A 135 -7.22 -6.59 16.08
N PRO A 136 -6.27 -5.68 15.85
CA PRO A 136 -5.43 -5.11 16.89
C PRO A 136 -6.29 -4.50 17.99
N GLY A 137 -5.99 -4.86 19.23
CA GLY A 137 -6.74 -4.41 20.40
C GLY A 137 -6.25 -3.10 20.96
#